data_29c211e31806fb7a99f6955abdd63b3e
#
_entry.id   29c211e31806fb7a99f6955abdd63b3e
#
_cell.length_a   1.000
_cell.length_b   1.000
_cell.length_c   1.000
_cell.angle_alpha   90.00
_cell.angle_beta   90.00
_cell.angle_gamma   90.00
#
_symmetry.space_group_name_H-M   'P 1'
#
loop_
_entity.id
_entity.type
_entity.pdbx_description
1 polymer ?
#
loop_
_entity_poly.entity_id
_entity_poly.type
_entity_poly.pdbx_seq_one_letter_code
_entity_poly.pdbx_strand_id
1 'polypeptide(L)'
;LAANGFVEIMNNSLTKGAYYKGLTTYPEEKSVNIVNPLSSDLNVMRQTLIFSGLEVVAYNLNRQISSMKLFEYGSVYSRDPEMDGKTLASYEEHPAFSMFVTGTPEKSWNNQPGKSSFFELKGYVDLLLRRFGANLYQMEATAAPADIFSEGVAYALPGQHLPLAVLGTVSPTIAKKFGVRQPVFAAEINWNTLFQLVKRDKVAFKEMPKFPEVRRDFALLLDESVSYADLYRSSFKAGKKLLKQVTLFDVYRGDKIPEGKKQYALGFVLQDLEKTLTDEDVERIMKKLLSTFQNEYGATLR
;
A
#
# COMPACT_ATOMS: atom_id res chain seq x y z
N LEU A 1 14.28 0.32 -6.05
CA LEU A 1 13.67 -0.99 -6.35
C LEU A 1 14.69 -1.95 -6.95
N ALA A 2 15.50 -1.54 -7.94
CA ALA A 2 16.50 -2.42 -8.56
C ALA A 2 17.41 -3.10 -7.53
N ALA A 3 17.90 -2.36 -6.51
CA ALA A 3 18.70 -2.94 -5.42
C ALA A 3 17.95 -3.99 -4.56
N ASN A 4 16.63 -4.08 -4.68
CA ASN A 4 15.79 -5.10 -4.04
C ASN A 4 15.36 -6.23 -5.00
N GLY A 5 16.02 -6.33 -6.17
CA GLY A 5 15.80 -7.38 -7.14
C GLY A 5 14.59 -7.18 -8.06
N PHE A 6 14.06 -5.96 -8.13
CA PHE A 6 13.03 -5.62 -9.13
C PHE A 6 13.66 -5.31 -10.47
N VAL A 7 13.01 -5.79 -11.53
CA VAL A 7 13.36 -5.51 -12.92
C VAL A 7 12.32 -4.55 -13.49
N GLU A 8 12.78 -3.51 -14.16
CA GLU A 8 11.91 -2.59 -14.87
C GLU A 8 11.37 -3.24 -16.14
N ILE A 9 10.08 -3.06 -16.37
CA ILE A 9 9.42 -3.46 -17.60
C ILE A 9 8.83 -2.24 -18.29
N MET A 10 8.71 -2.30 -19.60
CA MET A 10 8.12 -1.25 -20.41
C MET A 10 7.20 -1.87 -21.44
N ASN A 11 5.91 -1.56 -21.33
CA ASN A 11 4.87 -2.13 -22.16
C ASN A 11 4.26 -1.09 -23.10
N ASN A 12 3.61 -1.56 -24.16
CA ASN A 12 2.85 -0.71 -25.07
C ASN A 12 1.65 -0.07 -24.32
N SER A 13 1.36 1.19 -24.64
CA SER A 13 0.15 1.87 -24.16
C SER A 13 -1.14 1.35 -24.82
N LEU A 14 -1.02 0.65 -25.94
CA LEU A 14 -2.15 -0.02 -26.59
C LEU A 14 -2.35 -1.43 -26.03
N THR A 15 -3.60 -1.81 -25.83
CA THR A 15 -3.98 -3.10 -25.24
C THR A 15 -5.32 -3.60 -25.81
N LYS A 16 -5.78 -4.75 -25.33
CA LYS A 16 -7.06 -5.37 -25.74
C LYS A 16 -8.22 -4.77 -24.96
N GLY A 17 -9.19 -4.19 -25.65
CA GLY A 17 -10.44 -3.73 -25.04
C GLY A 17 -11.21 -4.84 -24.31
N ALA A 18 -11.08 -6.08 -24.76
CA ALA A 18 -11.71 -7.24 -24.12
C ALA A 18 -11.27 -7.47 -22.66
N TYR A 19 -10.14 -6.94 -22.21
CA TYR A 19 -9.71 -7.04 -20.82
C TYR A 19 -10.63 -6.28 -19.86
N TYR A 20 -11.23 -5.19 -20.32
CA TYR A 20 -12.08 -4.28 -19.53
C TYR A 20 -13.54 -4.75 -19.45
N LYS A 21 -13.92 -5.75 -20.25
CA LYS A 21 -15.30 -6.22 -20.31
C LYS A 21 -15.78 -6.75 -18.95
N GLY A 22 -16.86 -6.14 -18.47
CA GLY A 22 -17.51 -6.52 -17.21
C GLY A 22 -16.78 -6.05 -15.95
N LEU A 23 -15.82 -5.12 -16.06
CA LEU A 23 -15.16 -4.51 -14.93
C LEU A 23 -15.88 -3.23 -14.50
N THR A 24 -15.94 -3.01 -13.18
CA THR A 24 -16.47 -1.80 -12.57
C THR A 24 -15.35 -0.80 -12.26
N THR A 25 -14.17 -1.28 -11.93
CA THR A 25 -12.99 -0.42 -11.61
C THR A 25 -12.44 0.26 -12.86
N TYR A 26 -12.39 -0.48 -13.96
CA TYR A 26 -11.93 0.01 -15.26
C TYR A 26 -13.03 -0.26 -16.31
N PRO A 27 -14.12 0.52 -16.31
CA PRO A 27 -15.27 0.24 -17.15
C PRO A 27 -14.96 0.45 -18.64
N GLU A 28 -15.56 -0.39 -19.48
CA GLU A 28 -15.33 -0.42 -20.92
C GLU A 28 -15.68 0.92 -21.59
N GLU A 29 -16.71 1.63 -21.10
CA GLU A 29 -17.13 2.94 -21.60
C GLU A 29 -16.10 4.06 -21.38
N LYS A 30 -15.16 3.88 -20.45
CA LYS A 30 -14.02 4.79 -20.23
C LYS A 30 -12.83 4.47 -21.12
N SER A 31 -12.89 3.44 -21.95
CA SER A 31 -11.78 3.10 -22.84
C SER A 31 -11.61 4.13 -23.96
N VAL A 32 -10.36 4.50 -24.21
CA VAL A 32 -9.96 5.32 -25.35
C VAL A 32 -9.76 4.39 -26.54
N ASN A 33 -10.70 4.38 -27.46
CA ASN A 33 -10.67 3.51 -28.65
C ASN A 33 -9.76 4.07 -29.73
N ILE A 34 -9.01 3.21 -30.40
CA ILE A 34 -8.19 3.57 -31.56
C ILE A 34 -9.07 3.53 -32.81
N VAL A 35 -9.04 4.59 -33.61
CA VAL A 35 -9.89 4.74 -34.82
C VAL A 35 -9.57 3.67 -35.86
N ASN A 36 -8.29 3.40 -36.09
CA ASN A 36 -7.82 2.41 -37.07
C ASN A 36 -6.83 1.46 -36.41
N PRO A 37 -7.28 0.52 -35.55
CA PRO A 37 -6.37 -0.39 -34.86
C PRO A 37 -5.71 -1.36 -35.86
N LEU A 38 -4.42 -1.61 -35.67
CA LEU A 38 -3.65 -2.57 -36.46
C LEU A 38 -4.11 -4.02 -36.22
N SER A 39 -4.67 -4.29 -35.06
CA SER A 39 -5.23 -5.59 -34.68
C SER A 39 -6.30 -5.43 -33.59
N SER A 40 -7.12 -6.46 -33.43
CA SER A 40 -8.08 -6.54 -32.30
C SER A 40 -7.40 -6.57 -30.92
N ASP A 41 -6.11 -6.89 -30.90
CA ASP A 41 -5.31 -7.01 -29.69
C ASP A 41 -4.69 -5.68 -29.22
N LEU A 42 -4.77 -4.63 -30.06
CA LEU A 42 -4.22 -3.31 -29.80
C LEU A 42 -5.24 -2.24 -30.21
N ASN A 43 -6.45 -2.37 -29.72
CA ASN A 43 -7.60 -1.56 -30.17
C ASN A 43 -8.02 -0.45 -29.19
N VAL A 44 -7.48 -0.45 -27.97
CA VAL A 44 -7.73 0.60 -26.97
C VAL A 44 -6.44 1.01 -26.27
N MET A 45 -6.44 2.22 -25.68
CA MET A 45 -5.37 2.62 -24.75
C MET A 45 -5.63 2.03 -23.36
N ARG A 46 -4.56 1.69 -22.63
CA ARG A 46 -4.64 1.05 -21.33
C ARG A 46 -5.15 1.99 -20.24
N GLN A 47 -6.13 1.52 -19.44
CA GLN A 47 -6.64 2.23 -18.26
C GLN A 47 -5.82 1.91 -16.99
N THR A 48 -4.98 0.86 -17.01
CA THR A 48 -4.15 0.40 -15.89
C THR A 48 -2.87 -0.24 -16.41
N LEU A 49 -1.81 -0.22 -15.61
CA LEU A 49 -0.58 -0.96 -15.87
C LEU A 49 -0.67 -2.43 -15.43
N ILE A 50 -1.70 -2.81 -14.66
CA ILE A 50 -1.85 -4.17 -14.11
C ILE A 50 -1.96 -5.20 -15.22
N PHE A 51 -2.72 -4.93 -16.27
CA PHE A 51 -2.98 -5.92 -17.32
C PHE A 51 -1.76 -6.16 -18.20
N SER A 52 -1.04 -5.10 -18.58
CA SER A 52 0.21 -5.25 -19.31
C SER A 52 1.29 -5.96 -18.48
N GLY A 53 1.36 -5.69 -17.17
CA GLY A 53 2.23 -6.43 -16.27
C GLY A 53 1.88 -7.91 -16.16
N LEU A 54 0.58 -8.27 -16.15
CA LEU A 54 0.14 -9.68 -16.17
C LEU A 54 0.50 -10.37 -17.50
N GLU A 55 0.48 -9.67 -18.63
CA GLU A 55 0.97 -10.22 -19.91
C GLU A 55 2.47 -10.55 -19.82
N VAL A 56 3.28 -9.66 -19.20
CA VAL A 56 4.71 -9.94 -18.98
C VAL A 56 4.93 -11.10 -18.04
N VAL A 57 4.14 -11.20 -16.97
CA VAL A 57 4.19 -12.36 -16.05
C VAL A 57 3.89 -13.66 -16.82
N ALA A 58 2.80 -13.68 -17.61
CA ALA A 58 2.43 -14.84 -18.43
C ALA A 58 3.52 -15.22 -19.45
N TYR A 59 4.09 -14.21 -20.11
CA TYR A 59 5.18 -14.41 -21.09
C TYR A 59 6.40 -15.09 -20.45
N ASN A 60 6.80 -14.66 -19.26
CA ASN A 60 7.94 -15.22 -18.55
C ASN A 60 7.64 -16.62 -17.98
N LEU A 61 6.43 -16.83 -17.44
CA LEU A 61 6.00 -18.16 -16.97
C LEU A 61 6.06 -19.21 -18.09
N ASN A 62 5.65 -18.86 -19.31
CA ASN A 62 5.76 -19.73 -20.47
C ASN A 62 7.21 -20.06 -20.86
N ARG A 63 8.19 -19.31 -20.32
CA ARG A 63 9.64 -19.53 -20.48
C ARG A 63 10.28 -20.12 -19.23
N GLN A 64 9.46 -20.65 -18.33
CA GLN A 64 9.90 -21.31 -17.08
C GLN A 64 10.54 -20.34 -16.05
N ILE A 65 10.40 -19.03 -16.23
CA ILE A 65 10.79 -18.04 -15.22
C ILE A 65 9.58 -17.85 -14.29
N SER A 66 9.60 -18.54 -13.16
CA SER A 66 8.46 -18.62 -12.25
C SER A 66 8.50 -17.59 -11.11
N SER A 67 9.66 -17.00 -10.80
CA SER A 67 9.82 -16.02 -9.73
C SER A 67 10.23 -14.67 -10.31
N MET A 68 9.45 -13.64 -10.02
CA MET A 68 9.66 -12.31 -10.59
C MET A 68 9.28 -11.21 -9.60
N LYS A 69 10.07 -10.13 -9.64
CA LYS A 69 9.75 -8.82 -9.06
C LYS A 69 9.88 -7.81 -10.18
N LEU A 70 8.75 -7.24 -10.59
CA LEU A 70 8.69 -6.34 -11.75
C LEU A 70 8.11 -4.99 -11.32
N PHE A 71 8.53 -3.93 -12.01
CA PHE A 71 7.87 -2.62 -11.89
C PHE A 71 7.80 -1.92 -13.24
N GLU A 72 6.81 -1.06 -13.40
CA GLU A 72 6.63 -0.21 -14.57
C GLU A 72 6.22 1.20 -14.13
N TYR A 73 6.83 2.19 -14.76
CA TYR A 73 6.35 3.56 -14.77
C TYR A 73 5.82 3.87 -16.17
N GLY A 74 4.58 4.31 -16.29
CA GLY A 74 3.97 4.58 -17.58
C GLY A 74 2.69 5.40 -17.47
N SER A 75 2.15 5.82 -18.60
CA SER A 75 0.86 6.51 -18.66
C SER A 75 -0.29 5.53 -18.77
N VAL A 76 -1.41 5.90 -18.17
CA VAL A 76 -2.72 5.27 -18.30
C VAL A 76 -3.72 6.30 -18.80
N TYR A 77 -4.77 5.85 -19.47
CA TYR A 77 -5.64 6.70 -20.25
C TYR A 77 -7.10 6.37 -19.97
N SER A 78 -7.92 7.40 -19.87
CA SER A 78 -9.37 7.23 -19.77
C SER A 78 -10.11 8.29 -20.58
N ARG A 79 -11.36 7.99 -20.90
CA ARG A 79 -12.28 8.90 -21.53
C ARG A 79 -13.43 9.20 -20.57
N ASP A 80 -13.87 10.45 -20.52
CA ASP A 80 -15.12 10.79 -19.86
C ASP A 80 -16.31 10.37 -20.77
N PRO A 81 -17.13 9.39 -20.33
CA PRO A 81 -18.25 8.92 -21.14
C PRO A 81 -19.39 9.96 -21.29
N GLU A 82 -19.45 10.97 -20.41
CA GLU A 82 -20.47 12.02 -20.47
C GLU A 82 -20.13 13.11 -21.50
N MET A 83 -18.87 13.16 -21.95
CA MET A 83 -18.42 14.11 -22.97
C MET A 83 -18.52 13.52 -24.38
N ASP A 84 -18.65 14.42 -25.37
CA ASP A 84 -18.85 14.04 -26.78
C ASP A 84 -17.66 13.36 -27.47
N GLY A 85 -16.49 13.35 -26.82
CA GLY A 85 -15.26 12.75 -27.33
C GLY A 85 -14.58 13.50 -28.47
N LYS A 86 -15.07 14.71 -28.83
CA LYS A 86 -14.52 15.49 -29.95
C LYS A 86 -13.38 16.40 -29.57
N THR A 87 -13.22 16.69 -28.29
CA THR A 87 -12.17 17.57 -27.77
C THR A 87 -11.24 16.81 -26.86
N LEU A 88 -9.99 17.28 -26.71
CA LEU A 88 -9.02 16.71 -25.80
C LEU A 88 -9.47 16.75 -24.33
N ALA A 89 -10.38 17.66 -23.98
CA ALA A 89 -10.96 17.74 -22.65
C ALA A 89 -11.78 16.48 -22.25
N SER A 90 -12.22 15.69 -23.25
CA SER A 90 -12.92 14.42 -23.03
C SER A 90 -11.99 13.26 -22.64
N TYR A 91 -10.68 13.47 -22.65
CA TYR A 91 -9.67 12.43 -22.42
C TYR A 91 -8.75 12.82 -21.29
N GLU A 92 -8.39 11.84 -20.48
CA GLU A 92 -7.43 11.98 -19.40
C GLU A 92 -6.24 11.08 -19.65
N GLU A 93 -5.05 11.63 -19.44
CA GLU A 93 -3.80 10.89 -19.37
C GLU A 93 -3.13 11.21 -18.04
N HIS A 94 -2.72 10.21 -17.31
CA HIS A 94 -1.96 10.40 -16.09
C HIS A 94 -0.92 9.31 -15.88
N PRO A 95 0.22 9.67 -15.30
CA PRO A 95 1.26 8.71 -14.98
C PRO A 95 0.82 7.82 -13.82
N ALA A 96 1.14 6.54 -13.95
CA ALA A 96 0.96 5.51 -12.94
C ALA A 96 2.26 4.74 -12.74
N PHE A 97 2.36 4.11 -11.59
CA PHE A 97 3.48 3.25 -11.25
C PHE A 97 2.95 1.92 -10.74
N SER A 98 3.41 0.81 -11.30
CA SER A 98 2.98 -0.51 -10.90
C SER A 98 4.13 -1.38 -10.40
N MET A 99 3.80 -2.32 -9.52
CA MET A 99 4.71 -3.33 -8.99
C MET A 99 4.05 -4.69 -9.01
N PHE A 100 4.85 -5.72 -9.30
CA PHE A 100 4.40 -7.11 -9.32
C PHE A 100 5.41 -7.98 -8.58
N VAL A 101 4.89 -8.90 -7.75
CA VAL A 101 5.68 -9.92 -7.08
C VAL A 101 4.97 -11.25 -7.26
N THR A 102 5.70 -12.28 -7.69
CA THR A 102 5.13 -13.61 -7.90
C THR A 102 6.19 -14.71 -7.78
N GLY A 103 5.75 -15.92 -7.45
CA GLY A 103 6.59 -17.11 -7.42
C GLY A 103 7.32 -17.35 -6.11
N THR A 104 8.38 -18.12 -6.18
CA THR A 104 9.28 -18.43 -5.06
C THR A 104 10.70 -18.17 -5.54
N PRO A 105 11.46 -17.30 -4.89
CA PRO A 105 12.86 -17.09 -5.26
C PRO A 105 13.65 -18.40 -5.20
N GLU A 106 14.73 -18.47 -5.97
CA GLU A 106 15.58 -19.67 -6.00
C GLU A 106 16.17 -19.95 -4.59
N LYS A 107 16.17 -21.21 -4.25
CA LYS A 107 16.78 -21.69 -3.02
C LYS A 107 18.29 -21.74 -3.18
N SER A 108 19.02 -21.35 -2.15
CA SER A 108 20.45 -21.57 -2.07
C SER A 108 20.78 -22.46 -0.86
N TRP A 109 22.03 -22.88 -0.76
CA TRP A 109 22.46 -23.77 0.33
C TRP A 109 22.24 -23.17 1.74
N ASN A 110 22.29 -21.86 1.85
CA ASN A 110 22.13 -21.13 3.13
C ASN A 110 20.86 -20.29 3.20
N ASN A 111 20.01 -20.31 2.16
CA ASN A 111 18.77 -19.54 2.12
C ASN A 111 17.64 -20.39 1.53
N GLN A 112 16.57 -20.52 2.30
CA GLN A 112 15.33 -21.22 1.92
C GLN A 112 14.19 -20.21 1.85
N PRO A 113 14.08 -19.41 0.80
CA PRO A 113 13.05 -18.37 0.70
C PRO A 113 11.66 -19.00 0.68
N GLY A 114 10.73 -18.36 1.36
CA GLY A 114 9.31 -18.68 1.27
C GLY A 114 8.71 -18.28 -0.07
N LYS A 115 7.47 -18.71 -0.31
CA LYS A 115 6.68 -18.21 -1.44
C LYS A 115 6.44 -16.71 -1.27
N SER A 116 6.41 -16.00 -2.39
CA SER A 116 5.98 -14.60 -2.41
C SER A 116 4.59 -14.44 -1.77
N SER A 117 4.39 -13.33 -1.12
CA SER A 117 3.14 -13.04 -0.38
C SER A 117 2.68 -11.61 -0.59
N PHE A 118 1.41 -11.36 -0.28
CA PHE A 118 0.87 -10.01 -0.24
C PHE A 118 1.71 -9.08 0.65
N PHE A 119 2.17 -9.59 1.82
CA PHE A 119 2.94 -8.78 2.77
C PHE A 119 4.34 -8.44 2.24
N GLU A 120 4.92 -9.28 1.38
CA GLU A 120 6.17 -8.95 0.70
C GLU A 120 5.98 -7.76 -0.23
N LEU A 121 4.97 -7.79 -1.13
CA LEU A 121 4.64 -6.66 -2.00
C LEU A 121 4.31 -5.42 -1.16
N LYS A 122 3.45 -5.57 -0.15
CA LYS A 122 3.06 -4.47 0.74
C LYS A 122 4.27 -3.82 1.39
N GLY A 123 5.25 -4.60 1.85
CA GLY A 123 6.49 -4.08 2.43
C GLY A 123 7.26 -3.18 1.46
N TYR A 124 7.34 -3.54 0.19
CA TYR A 124 7.99 -2.71 -0.84
C TYR A 124 7.18 -1.46 -1.18
N VAL A 125 5.86 -1.56 -1.27
CA VAL A 125 4.99 -0.39 -1.47
C VAL A 125 5.10 0.57 -0.29
N ASP A 126 5.02 0.06 0.94
CA ASP A 126 5.18 0.86 2.17
C ASP A 126 6.55 1.56 2.22
N LEU A 127 7.62 0.84 1.85
CA LEU A 127 8.97 1.40 1.77
C LEU A 127 9.05 2.54 0.76
N LEU A 128 8.48 2.34 -0.42
CA LEU A 128 8.44 3.34 -1.48
C LEU A 128 7.65 4.58 -1.02
N LEU A 129 6.45 4.41 -0.51
CA LEU A 129 5.61 5.52 -0.05
C LEU A 129 6.27 6.31 1.09
N ARG A 130 6.88 5.62 2.07
CA ARG A 130 7.64 6.27 3.15
C ARG A 130 8.85 7.03 2.63
N ARG A 131 9.53 6.54 1.59
CA ARG A 131 10.65 7.23 0.96
C ARG A 131 10.23 8.58 0.35
N PHE A 132 8.97 8.67 -0.06
CA PHE A 132 8.33 9.90 -0.54
C PHE A 132 7.64 10.72 0.57
N GLY A 133 7.88 10.41 1.85
CA GLY A 133 7.36 11.16 2.99
C GLY A 133 5.94 10.78 3.42
N ALA A 134 5.34 9.72 2.85
CA ALA A 134 4.01 9.30 3.21
C ALA A 134 3.94 8.65 4.61
N ASN A 135 3.04 9.12 5.43
CA ASN A 135 2.69 8.47 6.69
C ASN A 135 1.44 7.59 6.49
N LEU A 136 1.65 6.30 6.32
CA LEU A 136 0.59 5.34 6.01
C LEU A 136 -0.52 5.26 7.08
N TYR A 137 -0.19 5.54 8.34
CA TYR A 137 -1.17 5.51 9.43
C TYR A 137 -2.08 6.74 9.47
N GLN A 138 -1.75 7.76 8.67
CA GLN A 138 -2.60 8.94 8.46
C GLN A 138 -3.46 8.81 7.20
N MET A 139 -3.27 7.76 6.41
CA MET A 139 -4.08 7.49 5.23
C MET A 139 -5.34 6.73 5.60
N GLU A 140 -6.36 6.91 4.79
CA GLU A 140 -7.57 6.08 4.83
C GLU A 140 -7.26 4.77 4.10
N ALA A 141 -7.51 3.65 4.77
CA ALA A 141 -7.33 2.32 4.20
C ALA A 141 -8.70 1.67 4.01
N THR A 142 -9.00 1.30 2.77
CA THR A 142 -10.23 0.60 2.40
C THR A 142 -9.89 -0.71 1.69
N ALA A 143 -10.89 -1.56 1.46
CA ALA A 143 -10.69 -2.76 0.66
C ALA A 143 -10.33 -2.38 -0.79
N ALA A 144 -9.40 -3.13 -1.39
CA ALA A 144 -9.11 -3.00 -2.82
C ALA A 144 -10.32 -3.45 -3.67
N PRO A 145 -10.46 -2.95 -4.93
CA PRO A 145 -11.55 -3.33 -5.82
C PRO A 145 -11.63 -4.85 -6.03
N ALA A 146 -12.78 -5.43 -5.72
CA ALA A 146 -12.99 -6.88 -5.73
C ALA A 146 -13.04 -7.50 -7.14
N ASP A 147 -13.29 -6.70 -8.18
CA ASP A 147 -13.26 -7.12 -9.58
C ASP A 147 -11.83 -7.31 -10.11
N ILE A 148 -10.83 -6.72 -9.46
CA ILE A 148 -9.41 -6.84 -9.81
C ILE A 148 -8.67 -7.73 -8.81
N PHE A 149 -8.91 -7.56 -7.51
CA PHE A 149 -8.19 -8.24 -6.44
C PHE A 149 -9.12 -9.17 -5.64
N SER A 150 -8.65 -10.35 -5.28
CA SER A 150 -9.35 -11.23 -4.34
C SER A 150 -9.24 -10.73 -2.90
N GLU A 151 -8.09 -10.17 -2.57
CA GLU A 151 -7.78 -9.57 -1.27
C GLU A 151 -6.82 -8.40 -1.50
N GLY A 152 -6.99 -7.32 -0.76
CA GLY A 152 -6.09 -6.18 -0.92
C GLY A 152 -6.55 -4.94 -0.16
N VAL A 153 -5.76 -3.89 -0.28
CA VAL A 153 -5.99 -2.60 0.36
C VAL A 153 -5.81 -1.46 -0.64
N ALA A 154 -6.64 -0.45 -0.52
CA ALA A 154 -6.49 0.84 -1.19
C ALA A 154 -6.16 1.91 -0.15
N TYR A 155 -5.12 2.68 -0.38
CA TYR A 155 -4.72 3.83 0.44
C TYR A 155 -5.17 5.12 -0.23
N ALA A 156 -5.91 5.94 0.48
CA ALA A 156 -6.31 7.27 0.04
C ALA A 156 -5.79 8.35 1.00
N LEU A 157 -5.51 9.53 0.47
CA LEU A 157 -5.27 10.70 1.31
C LEU A 157 -6.60 11.16 1.93
N PRO A 158 -6.60 11.65 3.18
CA PRO A 158 -7.81 12.13 3.83
C PRO A 158 -8.57 13.14 2.96
N GLY A 159 -9.86 12.88 2.74
CA GLY A 159 -10.74 13.72 1.92
C GLY A 159 -10.53 13.62 0.40
N GLN A 160 -9.76 12.66 -0.08
CA GLN A 160 -9.64 12.37 -1.51
C GLN A 160 -10.38 11.08 -1.87
N HIS A 161 -11.15 11.12 -2.97
CA HIS A 161 -11.88 9.95 -3.47
C HIS A 161 -11.01 8.98 -4.26
N LEU A 162 -9.99 9.50 -4.96
CA LEU A 162 -9.07 8.67 -5.73
C LEU A 162 -7.99 8.09 -4.81
N PRO A 163 -7.76 6.77 -4.84
CA PRO A 163 -6.71 6.17 -4.06
C PRO A 163 -5.32 6.61 -4.54
N LEU A 164 -4.41 6.84 -3.59
CA LEU A 164 -2.99 7.02 -3.86
C LEU A 164 -2.36 5.73 -4.36
N ALA A 165 -2.71 4.61 -3.75
CA ALA A 165 -2.19 3.30 -4.10
C ALA A 165 -3.25 2.23 -3.87
N VAL A 166 -3.32 1.28 -4.78
CA VAL A 166 -4.12 0.05 -4.65
C VAL A 166 -3.19 -1.13 -4.77
N LEU A 167 -3.28 -2.09 -3.86
CA LEU A 167 -2.44 -3.28 -3.87
C LEU A 167 -3.20 -4.49 -3.34
N GLY A 168 -2.87 -5.66 -3.89
CA GLY A 168 -3.58 -6.87 -3.50
C GLY A 168 -3.07 -8.13 -4.23
N THR A 169 -3.73 -9.22 -3.90
CA THR A 169 -3.63 -10.48 -4.65
C THR A 169 -4.55 -10.37 -5.86
N VAL A 170 -3.99 -10.44 -7.06
CA VAL A 170 -4.78 -10.43 -8.30
C VAL A 170 -5.82 -11.55 -8.26
N SER A 171 -7.08 -11.24 -8.57
CA SER A 171 -8.14 -12.24 -8.52
C SER A 171 -7.87 -13.39 -9.50
N PRO A 172 -8.19 -14.65 -9.13
CA PRO A 172 -8.01 -15.79 -10.01
C PRO A 172 -8.75 -15.65 -11.35
N THR A 173 -9.87 -14.94 -11.34
CA THR A 173 -10.66 -14.65 -12.56
C THR A 173 -9.87 -13.77 -13.53
N ILE A 174 -9.22 -12.73 -13.02
CA ILE A 174 -8.35 -11.87 -13.83
C ILE A 174 -7.11 -12.63 -14.26
N ALA A 175 -6.37 -13.27 -13.33
CA ALA A 175 -5.15 -14.01 -13.65
C ALA A 175 -5.37 -15.07 -14.77
N LYS A 176 -6.52 -15.75 -14.74
CA LYS A 176 -6.91 -16.75 -15.75
C LYS A 176 -7.09 -16.13 -17.14
N LYS A 177 -7.58 -14.87 -17.27
CA LYS A 177 -7.69 -14.20 -18.57
C LYS A 177 -6.34 -14.06 -19.27
N PHE A 178 -5.23 -14.00 -18.49
CA PHE A 178 -3.86 -13.92 -18.98
C PHE A 178 -3.13 -15.28 -19.01
N GLY A 179 -3.80 -16.39 -18.65
CA GLY A 179 -3.19 -17.71 -18.58
C GLY A 179 -2.27 -17.92 -17.38
N VAL A 180 -2.30 -17.03 -16.39
CA VAL A 180 -1.50 -17.11 -15.16
C VAL A 180 -2.21 -18.01 -14.15
N ARG A 181 -1.51 -19.02 -13.64
CA ARG A 181 -2.05 -20.02 -12.68
C ARG A 181 -1.51 -19.84 -11.26
N GLN A 182 -0.37 -19.20 -11.11
CA GLN A 182 0.22 -18.95 -9.78
C GLN A 182 -0.27 -17.60 -9.23
N PRO A 183 -0.25 -17.42 -7.90
CA PRO A 183 -0.59 -16.14 -7.29
C PRO A 183 0.32 -15.01 -7.76
N VAL A 184 -0.28 -13.89 -8.14
CA VAL A 184 0.41 -12.63 -8.46
C VAL A 184 -0.06 -11.58 -7.49
N PHE A 185 0.88 -10.90 -6.86
CA PHE A 185 0.64 -9.75 -6.02
C PHE A 185 0.98 -8.51 -6.82
N ALA A 186 0.02 -7.60 -6.98
CA ALA A 186 0.17 -6.41 -7.79
C ALA A 186 -0.19 -5.16 -7.00
N ALA A 187 0.48 -4.06 -7.33
CA ALA A 187 0.17 -2.73 -6.83
C ALA A 187 0.17 -1.73 -7.98
N GLU A 188 -0.71 -0.75 -7.91
CA GLU A 188 -0.68 0.42 -8.78
C GLU A 188 -0.78 1.69 -7.93
N ILE A 189 0.09 2.66 -8.20
CA ILE A 189 0.22 3.92 -7.49
C ILE A 189 -0.10 5.05 -8.46
N ASN A 190 -1.01 5.93 -8.05
CA ASN A 190 -1.30 7.17 -8.77
C ASN A 190 -0.15 8.16 -8.56
N TRP A 191 0.63 8.36 -9.61
CA TRP A 191 1.84 9.16 -9.53
C TRP A 191 1.58 10.64 -9.29
N ASN A 192 0.48 11.17 -9.85
CA ASN A 192 0.11 12.57 -9.63
C ASN A 192 -0.26 12.83 -8.16
N THR A 193 -1.03 11.91 -7.55
CA THR A 193 -1.38 11.99 -6.13
C THR A 193 -0.14 11.87 -5.24
N LEU A 194 0.78 10.96 -5.58
CA LEU A 194 2.06 10.82 -4.88
C LEU A 194 2.91 12.10 -4.97
N PHE A 195 2.98 12.68 -6.17
CA PHE A 195 3.75 13.90 -6.39
C PHE A 195 3.21 15.13 -5.63
N GLN A 196 1.88 15.22 -5.49
CA GLN A 196 1.26 16.25 -4.65
C GLN A 196 1.62 16.08 -3.17
N LEU A 197 1.74 14.84 -2.69
CA LEU A 197 2.18 14.55 -1.34
C LEU A 197 3.62 15.03 -1.12
N VAL A 198 4.53 14.69 -2.03
CA VAL A 198 5.96 15.07 -1.96
C VAL A 198 6.16 16.57 -1.97
N LYS A 199 5.38 17.31 -2.75
CA LYS A 199 5.48 18.79 -2.80
C LYS A 199 5.20 19.47 -1.46
N ARG A 200 4.47 18.82 -0.57
CA ARG A 200 4.14 19.34 0.77
C ARG A 200 5.27 19.11 1.78
N ASP A 201 6.09 18.10 1.57
CA ASP A 201 7.17 17.69 2.48
C ASP A 201 8.52 18.27 2.00
N LYS A 202 9.04 19.24 2.74
CA LYS A 202 10.39 19.76 2.50
C LYS A 202 11.39 18.85 3.19
N VAL A 203 12.19 18.14 2.41
CA VAL A 203 13.35 17.42 2.94
C VAL A 203 14.31 18.44 3.51
N ALA A 204 14.46 18.45 4.82
CA ALA A 204 15.40 19.31 5.53
C ALA A 204 16.37 18.44 6.35
N PHE A 205 17.63 18.83 6.36
CA PHE A 205 18.60 18.23 7.26
C PHE A 205 18.18 18.48 8.72
N LYS A 206 18.21 17.43 9.53
CA LYS A 206 18.05 17.51 10.98
C LYS A 206 19.29 16.92 11.62
N GLU A 207 19.86 17.65 12.56
CA GLU A 207 20.95 17.10 13.38
C GLU A 207 20.50 15.83 14.09
N MET A 208 21.43 14.89 14.23
CA MET A 208 21.16 13.71 15.03
C MET A 208 20.88 14.09 16.49
N PRO A 209 19.87 13.49 17.11
CA PRO A 209 19.56 13.76 18.51
C PRO A 209 20.76 13.50 19.40
N LYS A 210 21.06 14.45 20.31
CA LYS A 210 22.18 14.33 21.28
C LYS A 210 21.76 13.57 22.54
N PHE A 211 20.46 13.46 22.81
CA PHE A 211 19.92 12.84 24.01
C PHE A 211 19.34 11.47 23.72
N PRO A 212 19.46 10.51 24.65
CA PRO A 212 19.05 9.14 24.44
C PRO A 212 17.53 9.00 24.32
N GLU A 213 17.11 7.99 23.57
CA GLU A 213 15.70 7.55 23.49
C GLU A 213 15.35 6.69 24.70
N VAL A 214 14.10 6.78 25.12
CA VAL A 214 13.53 5.91 26.17
C VAL A 214 12.40 5.11 25.55
N ARG A 215 12.47 3.78 25.64
CA ARG A 215 11.42 2.86 25.21
C ARG A 215 10.57 2.43 26.40
N ARG A 216 9.25 2.41 26.20
CA ARG A 216 8.26 1.87 27.13
C ARG A 216 7.20 1.10 26.34
N ASP A 217 6.67 0.06 26.97
CA ASP A 217 5.71 -0.83 26.33
C ASP A 217 4.39 -0.86 27.13
N PHE A 218 3.28 -1.05 26.43
CA PHE A 218 1.97 -1.38 27.01
C PHE A 218 1.44 -2.68 26.42
N ALA A 219 0.84 -3.50 27.26
CA ALA A 219 -0.06 -4.57 26.86
C ALA A 219 -1.49 -4.11 27.11
N LEU A 220 -2.24 -3.82 26.03
CA LEU A 220 -3.59 -3.27 26.11
C LEU A 220 -4.62 -4.30 25.67
N LEU A 221 -5.61 -4.53 26.52
CA LEU A 221 -6.81 -5.27 26.14
C LEU A 221 -7.81 -4.29 25.51
N LEU A 222 -8.31 -4.63 24.33
CA LEU A 222 -9.10 -3.77 23.44
C LEU A 222 -10.25 -4.54 22.82
N ASP A 223 -11.31 -3.85 22.42
CA ASP A 223 -12.34 -4.43 21.59
C ASP A 223 -11.79 -4.77 20.18
N GLU A 224 -12.32 -5.83 19.56
CA GLU A 224 -11.85 -6.31 18.26
C GLU A 224 -11.95 -5.24 17.15
N SER A 225 -12.90 -4.31 17.27
CA SER A 225 -13.13 -3.22 16.31
C SER A 225 -12.04 -2.13 16.33
N VAL A 226 -11.29 -1.99 17.44
CA VAL A 226 -10.25 -0.93 17.57
C VAL A 226 -9.06 -1.25 16.68
N SER A 227 -8.75 -0.39 15.72
CA SER A 227 -7.62 -0.59 14.83
C SER A 227 -6.30 -0.07 15.43
N TYR A 228 -5.17 -0.63 14.98
CA TYR A 228 -3.86 -0.07 15.34
C TYR A 228 -3.69 1.38 14.83
N ALA A 229 -4.27 1.71 13.68
CA ALA A 229 -4.21 3.06 13.12
C ALA A 229 -4.89 4.10 14.03
N ASP A 230 -5.98 3.73 14.72
CA ASP A 230 -6.65 4.60 15.67
C ASP A 230 -5.74 4.88 16.88
N LEU A 231 -5.16 3.83 17.46
CA LEU A 231 -4.21 3.97 18.57
C LEU A 231 -2.96 4.76 18.17
N TYR A 232 -2.45 4.54 16.95
CA TYR A 232 -1.32 5.31 16.42
C TYR A 232 -1.63 6.81 16.36
N ARG A 233 -2.78 7.18 15.78
CA ARG A 233 -3.21 8.58 15.68
C ARG A 233 -3.39 9.24 17.05
N SER A 234 -4.08 8.57 17.97
CA SER A 234 -4.30 9.06 19.33
C SER A 234 -3.00 9.17 20.12
N SER A 235 -2.05 8.23 19.90
CA SER A 235 -0.72 8.28 20.52
C SER A 235 0.03 9.56 20.16
N PHE A 236 0.11 9.89 18.87
CA PHE A 236 0.82 11.10 18.43
C PHE A 236 0.11 12.39 18.86
N LYS A 237 -1.22 12.38 18.92
CA LYS A 237 -2.02 13.50 19.46
C LYS A 237 -1.73 13.72 20.95
N ALA A 238 -1.62 12.64 21.74
CA ALA A 238 -1.36 12.70 23.18
C ALA A 238 0.12 12.94 23.52
N GLY A 239 1.04 12.24 22.84
CA GLY A 239 2.50 12.27 23.10
C GLY A 239 3.20 13.50 22.54
N LYS A 240 2.56 14.17 21.54
CA LYS A 240 3.07 15.40 20.90
C LYS A 240 4.52 15.23 20.42
N LYS A 241 5.38 16.25 20.72
CA LYS A 241 6.77 16.32 20.25
C LYS A 241 7.68 15.25 20.86
N LEU A 242 7.37 14.72 22.03
CA LEU A 242 8.21 13.77 22.74
C LEU A 242 8.05 12.33 22.27
N LEU A 243 6.92 12.00 21.65
CA LEU A 243 6.69 10.67 21.06
C LEU A 243 7.28 10.62 19.65
N LYS A 244 8.27 9.77 19.44
CA LYS A 244 8.97 9.59 18.17
C LYS A 244 8.40 8.44 17.35
N GLN A 245 8.08 7.33 18.03
CA GLN A 245 7.62 6.13 17.35
C GLN A 245 6.62 5.38 18.21
N VAL A 246 5.65 4.77 17.54
CA VAL A 246 4.75 3.75 18.11
C VAL A 246 4.87 2.51 17.24
N THR A 247 5.00 1.36 17.86
CA THR A 247 5.13 0.08 17.17
C THR A 247 4.19 -0.93 17.79
N LEU A 248 3.39 -1.60 16.96
CA LEU A 248 2.67 -2.81 17.36
C LEU A 248 3.61 -3.98 17.12
N PHE A 249 4.01 -4.68 18.17
CA PHE A 249 4.95 -5.79 18.06
C PHE A 249 4.35 -7.16 18.40
N ASP A 250 3.15 -7.18 19.02
CA ASP A 250 2.43 -8.43 19.24
C ASP A 250 0.92 -8.22 19.23
N VAL A 251 0.19 -9.23 18.72
CA VAL A 251 -1.27 -9.29 18.69
C VAL A 251 -1.70 -10.66 19.20
N TYR A 252 -2.27 -10.70 20.38
CA TYR A 252 -2.73 -11.94 20.97
C TYR A 252 -4.26 -12.03 20.92
N ARG A 253 -4.72 -13.17 20.39
CA ARG A 253 -6.12 -13.62 20.37
C ARG A 253 -6.13 -15.07 20.83
N GLY A 254 -6.65 -15.35 22.00
CA GLY A 254 -6.63 -16.72 22.53
C GLY A 254 -7.50 -16.87 23.76
N ASP A 255 -7.57 -18.08 24.29
CA ASP A 255 -8.48 -18.53 25.34
C ASP A 255 -8.42 -17.72 26.65
N LYS A 256 -7.36 -16.94 26.86
CA LYS A 256 -7.21 -16.09 28.05
C LYS A 256 -7.74 -14.67 27.86
N ILE A 257 -8.39 -14.39 26.73
CA ILE A 257 -8.97 -13.08 26.41
C ILE A 257 -10.48 -13.24 26.28
N PRO A 258 -11.29 -12.33 26.85
CA PRO A 258 -12.74 -12.35 26.68
C PRO A 258 -13.14 -12.33 25.20
N GLU A 259 -14.23 -12.98 24.87
CA GLU A 259 -14.80 -12.99 23.52
C GLU A 259 -15.07 -11.56 23.02
N GLY A 260 -14.79 -11.27 21.75
CA GLY A 260 -14.91 -9.94 21.17
C GLY A 260 -13.78 -8.97 21.51
N LYS A 261 -12.74 -9.44 22.22
CA LYS A 261 -11.56 -8.63 22.55
C LYS A 261 -10.26 -9.20 21.99
N LYS A 262 -9.26 -8.35 21.92
CA LYS A 262 -7.88 -8.68 21.54
C LYS A 262 -6.90 -7.96 22.43
N GLN A 263 -5.68 -8.46 22.50
CA GLN A 263 -4.56 -7.78 23.16
C GLN A 263 -3.58 -7.26 22.12
N TYR A 264 -3.22 -5.99 22.25
CA TYR A 264 -2.10 -5.38 21.53
C TYR A 264 -0.94 -5.09 22.46
N ALA A 265 0.27 -5.49 22.06
CA ALA A 265 1.50 -5.08 22.69
C ALA A 265 2.12 -3.93 21.86
N LEU A 266 2.16 -2.75 22.46
CA LEU A 266 2.61 -1.51 21.83
C LEU A 266 3.90 -1.03 22.47
N GLY A 267 4.91 -0.73 21.64
CA GLY A 267 6.14 -0.07 22.05
C GLY A 267 6.12 1.42 21.70
N PHE A 268 6.49 2.25 22.63
CA PHE A 268 6.57 3.71 22.50
C PHE A 268 8.02 4.16 22.65
N VAL A 269 8.53 4.88 21.67
CA VAL A 269 9.85 5.51 21.74
C VAL A 269 9.65 6.99 22.02
N LEU A 270 10.18 7.42 23.15
CA LEU A 270 10.13 8.79 23.65
C LEU A 270 11.52 9.42 23.57
N GLN A 271 11.60 10.65 23.11
CA GLN A 271 12.84 11.41 23.03
C GLN A 271 12.56 12.91 23.08
N ASP A 272 13.38 13.62 23.83
CA ASP A 272 13.47 15.07 23.77
C ASP A 272 14.75 15.47 23.00
N LEU A 273 14.64 16.50 22.17
CA LEU A 273 15.78 17.00 21.39
C LEU A 273 16.64 18.01 22.16
N GLU A 274 16.14 18.52 23.30
CA GLU A 274 16.76 19.59 24.08
C GLU A 274 17.35 19.11 25.39
N LYS A 275 16.83 18.00 25.95
CA LYS A 275 17.28 17.44 27.24
C LYS A 275 17.12 15.93 27.35
N THR A 276 17.82 15.31 28.28
CA THR A 276 17.56 13.91 28.68
C THR A 276 16.21 13.85 29.42
N LEU A 277 15.36 12.90 29.04
CA LEU A 277 14.08 12.66 29.73
C LEU A 277 14.35 12.08 31.12
N THR A 278 13.68 12.65 32.12
CA THR A 278 13.64 12.08 33.47
C THR A 278 12.57 10.98 33.56
N ASP A 279 12.67 10.11 34.57
CA ASP A 279 11.64 9.09 34.81
C ASP A 279 10.26 9.73 35.04
N GLU A 280 10.20 10.87 35.71
CA GLU A 280 8.95 11.63 35.91
C GLU A 280 8.34 12.13 34.58
N ASP A 281 9.18 12.64 33.65
CA ASP A 281 8.74 13.04 32.31
C ASP A 281 8.15 11.86 31.54
N VAL A 282 8.83 10.72 31.60
CA VAL A 282 8.38 9.48 30.94
C VAL A 282 7.08 8.97 31.53
N GLU A 283 6.97 8.87 32.85
CA GLU A 283 5.75 8.40 33.51
C GLU A 283 4.55 9.32 33.21
N ARG A 284 4.76 10.62 33.22
CA ARG A 284 3.71 11.60 32.89
C ARG A 284 3.15 11.37 31.48
N ILE A 285 4.03 11.11 30.48
CA ILE A 285 3.60 10.83 29.10
C ILE A 285 2.88 9.50 29.04
N MET A 286 3.43 8.47 29.67
CA MET A 286 2.83 7.12 29.67
C MET A 286 1.45 7.12 30.34
N LYS A 287 1.30 7.79 31.48
CA LYS A 287 -0.01 7.99 32.14
C LYS A 287 -1.01 8.70 31.21
N LYS A 288 -0.56 9.72 30.49
CA LYS A 288 -1.41 10.45 29.55
C LYS A 288 -1.82 9.57 28.37
N LEU A 289 -0.91 8.79 27.79
CA LEU A 289 -1.22 7.84 26.72
C LEU A 289 -2.25 6.81 27.18
N LEU A 290 -2.02 6.22 28.36
CA LEU A 290 -2.94 5.23 28.94
C LEU A 290 -4.34 5.84 29.15
N SER A 291 -4.44 7.01 29.77
CA SER A 291 -5.73 7.67 29.98
C SER A 291 -6.45 7.99 28.68
N THR A 292 -5.70 8.38 27.63
CA THR A 292 -6.27 8.61 26.31
C THR A 292 -6.88 7.32 25.74
N PHE A 293 -6.16 6.20 25.81
CA PHE A 293 -6.65 4.91 25.31
C PHE A 293 -7.83 4.38 26.13
N GLN A 294 -7.85 4.60 27.44
CA GLN A 294 -8.99 4.25 28.30
C GLN A 294 -10.23 5.06 27.92
N ASN A 295 -10.08 6.36 27.74
CA ASN A 295 -11.21 7.26 27.46
C ASN A 295 -11.75 7.12 26.03
N GLU A 296 -10.87 6.95 25.03
CA GLU A 296 -11.27 6.91 23.62
C GLU A 296 -11.70 5.49 23.18
N TYR A 297 -11.10 4.44 23.75
CA TYR A 297 -11.25 3.05 23.27
C TYR A 297 -11.62 2.04 24.34
N GLY A 298 -11.85 2.47 25.57
CA GLY A 298 -12.13 1.55 26.67
C GLY A 298 -10.99 0.56 26.96
N ALA A 299 -9.75 0.92 26.59
CA ALA A 299 -8.60 0.06 26.76
C ALA A 299 -8.30 -0.21 28.24
N THR A 300 -7.90 -1.44 28.57
CA THR A 300 -7.41 -1.78 29.90
C THR A 300 -6.00 -2.31 29.83
N LEU A 301 -5.16 -1.90 30.77
CA LEU A 301 -3.79 -2.41 30.90
C LEU A 301 -3.85 -3.84 31.43
N ARG A 302 -3.00 -4.70 30.87
CA ARG A 302 -2.88 -6.10 31.31
C ARG A 302 -1.50 -6.38 31.88
#